data_544f177d8861382d1ea8d505a865e260
#
_entry.id   544f177d8861382d1ea8d505a865e260
#
_cell.length_a   1.000
_cell.length_b   1.000
_cell.length_c   1.000
_cell.angle_alpha   90.00
_cell.angle_beta   90.00
_cell.angle_gamma   90.00
#
_symmetry.space_group_name_H-M   'P 1'
#
loop_
_entity.id
_entity.type
_entity.pdbx_description
1 polymer ?
#
loop_
_entity_poly.entity_id
_entity_poly.type
_entity_poly.pdbx_seq_one_letter_code
_entity_poly.pdbx_strand_id
1 'polypeptide(L)'
;MSQLGSHRLTADIFADSHRISTQMALRGQVLSDLLNDNNTSYLELDVAYVARIDHPGEILADYALSIVRKDRLTFVVIATGLEMALKQNAAAFAHRRQWSVFVTVPGFEITGQIEEPANVNLRALMAIGVERFIPIFGGTATLSMNQTIQFSGELILINKTAIEVLCIGDKSAQ
;
A
#
# COMPACT_ATOMS: atom_id res chain seq x y z
N MET A 1 -30.02 -0.05 20.36
CA MET A 1 -29.43 -0.68 19.18
C MET A 1 -28.21 0.14 18.77
N SER A 2 -27.02 -0.28 19.15
CA SER A 2 -25.78 0.38 18.79
C SER A 2 -25.55 0.18 17.29
N GLN A 3 -25.62 1.28 16.51
CA GLN A 3 -25.07 1.27 15.17
C GLN A 3 -23.56 1.01 15.31
N LEU A 4 -23.14 -0.21 15.05
CA LEU A 4 -21.76 -0.51 14.70
C LEU A 4 -21.49 0.28 13.40
N GLY A 5 -20.96 1.49 13.55
CA GLY A 5 -20.46 2.27 12.42
C GLY A 5 -19.51 1.39 11.67
N SER A 6 -19.87 0.98 10.47
CA SER A 6 -18.95 0.26 9.60
C SER A 6 -17.82 1.24 9.26
N HIS A 7 -16.69 1.11 9.95
CA HIS A 7 -15.49 1.86 9.62
C HIS A 7 -15.09 1.51 8.19
N ARG A 8 -15.26 2.45 7.29
CA ARG A 8 -14.87 2.32 5.89
C ARG A 8 -13.51 2.98 5.70
N LEU A 9 -12.62 2.27 5.08
CA LEU A 9 -11.31 2.78 4.68
C LEU A 9 -11.36 3.25 3.23
N THR A 10 -10.90 4.47 2.98
CA THR A 10 -10.65 4.97 1.63
C THR A 10 -9.22 4.66 1.24
N ALA A 11 -9.04 4.05 0.08
CA ALA A 11 -7.73 3.70 -0.45
C ALA A 11 -7.68 3.86 -1.97
N ASP A 12 -6.48 4.12 -2.47
CA ASP A 12 -6.14 4.04 -3.89
C ASP A 12 -5.33 2.77 -4.14
N ILE A 13 -5.88 1.87 -4.93
CA ILE A 13 -5.28 0.59 -5.28
C ILE A 13 -4.68 0.70 -6.68
N PHE A 14 -3.43 0.27 -6.84
CA PHE A 14 -2.71 0.32 -8.12
C PHE A 14 -2.44 -1.08 -8.65
N ALA A 15 -2.83 -1.31 -9.89
CA ALA A 15 -2.45 -2.43 -10.73
C ALA A 15 -1.56 -1.91 -11.87
N ASP A 16 -1.13 -2.75 -12.81
CA ASP A 16 -0.15 -2.39 -13.86
C ASP A 16 -0.45 -1.07 -14.60
N SER A 17 -1.70 -0.86 -14.97
CA SER A 17 -2.10 0.28 -15.81
C SER A 17 -3.28 1.07 -15.26
N HIS A 18 -3.85 0.63 -14.14
CA HIS A 18 -5.07 1.22 -13.58
C HIS A 18 -4.92 1.56 -12.10
N ARG A 19 -5.52 2.69 -11.73
CA ARG A 19 -5.80 3.10 -10.37
C ARG A 19 -7.26 2.81 -10.05
N ILE A 20 -7.52 2.24 -8.90
CA ILE A 20 -8.86 1.99 -8.36
C ILE A 20 -9.00 2.78 -7.06
N SER A 21 -9.75 3.87 -7.08
CA SER A 21 -10.14 4.59 -5.86
C SER A 21 -11.35 3.89 -5.25
N THR A 22 -11.26 3.51 -4.00
CA THR A 22 -12.27 2.68 -3.36
C THR A 22 -12.57 3.08 -1.94
N GLN A 23 -13.75 2.72 -1.47
CA GLN A 23 -14.12 2.63 -0.07
C GLN A 23 -14.43 1.18 0.23
N MET A 24 -13.83 0.64 1.28
CA MET A 24 -14.05 -0.75 1.68
C MET A 24 -14.43 -0.88 3.16
N ALA A 25 -15.36 -1.77 3.46
CA ALA A 25 -15.72 -2.13 4.82
C ALA A 25 -14.77 -3.22 5.32
N LEU A 26 -13.99 -2.92 6.34
CA LEU A 26 -12.94 -3.84 6.86
C LEU A 26 -13.49 -4.90 7.82
N ARG A 27 -14.75 -4.79 8.23
CA ARG A 27 -15.47 -5.79 9.09
C ARG A 27 -14.67 -6.22 10.33
N GLY A 28 -13.99 -5.28 10.98
CA GLY A 28 -13.19 -5.54 12.19
C GLY A 28 -11.77 -6.07 11.93
N GLN A 29 -11.34 -6.17 10.69
CA GLN A 29 -9.96 -6.46 10.30
C GLN A 29 -9.24 -5.17 9.91
N VAL A 30 -7.92 -5.21 9.76
CA VAL A 30 -7.15 -4.14 9.14
C VAL A 30 -6.79 -4.51 7.70
N LEU A 31 -6.56 -3.51 6.85
CA LEU A 31 -6.29 -3.76 5.42
C LEU A 31 -5.06 -4.64 5.19
N SER A 32 -3.99 -4.47 5.97
CA SER A 32 -2.78 -5.29 5.84
C SER A 32 -3.05 -6.77 6.08
N ASP A 33 -3.92 -7.13 7.03
CA ASP A 33 -4.29 -8.51 7.27
C ASP A 33 -5.08 -9.09 6.08
N LEU A 34 -6.02 -8.31 5.54
CA LEU A 34 -6.79 -8.71 4.35
C LEU A 34 -5.89 -8.95 3.14
N LEU A 35 -4.91 -8.06 2.93
CA LEU A 35 -3.94 -8.19 1.82
C LEU A 35 -3.01 -9.40 2.00
N ASN A 36 -2.60 -9.67 3.23
CA ASN A 36 -1.66 -10.76 3.55
C ASN A 36 -2.36 -12.10 3.83
N ASP A 37 -3.69 -12.14 3.92
CA ASP A 37 -4.43 -13.39 4.04
C ASP A 37 -4.27 -14.26 2.79
N ASN A 38 -3.65 -15.43 2.96
CA ASN A 38 -3.39 -16.37 1.86
C ASN A 38 -4.60 -17.26 1.53
N ASN A 39 -5.67 -17.24 2.34
CA ASN A 39 -6.87 -18.03 2.09
C ASN A 39 -7.75 -17.45 0.98
N THR A 40 -7.60 -16.15 0.71
CA THR A 40 -8.31 -15.46 -0.37
C THR A 40 -7.34 -14.86 -1.38
N SER A 41 -7.65 -14.98 -2.67
CA SER A 41 -6.83 -14.44 -3.77
C SER A 41 -7.30 -13.05 -4.24
N TYR A 42 -8.34 -12.51 -3.65
CA TYR A 42 -8.97 -11.25 -4.05
C TYR A 42 -9.38 -10.41 -2.85
N LEU A 43 -9.63 -9.11 -3.11
CA LEU A 43 -10.31 -8.17 -2.21
C LEU A 43 -11.66 -7.80 -2.80
N GLU A 44 -12.67 -7.73 -1.95
CA GLU A 44 -13.97 -7.13 -2.28
C GLU A 44 -13.92 -5.63 -2.02
N LEU A 45 -14.44 -4.86 -2.96
CA LEU A 45 -14.52 -3.40 -2.89
C LEU A 45 -15.99 -2.98 -2.94
N ASP A 46 -16.43 -2.20 -1.95
CA ASP A 46 -17.84 -1.74 -1.88
C ASP A 46 -18.17 -0.67 -2.92
N VAL A 47 -17.18 0.17 -3.22
CA VAL A 47 -17.28 1.22 -4.26
C VAL A 47 -15.93 1.28 -4.96
N ALA A 48 -15.93 1.27 -6.28
CA ALA A 48 -14.71 1.34 -7.06
C ALA A 48 -14.85 2.31 -8.24
N TYR A 49 -13.94 3.28 -8.28
CA TYR A 49 -13.75 4.20 -9.40
C TYR A 49 -12.44 3.84 -10.09
N VAL A 50 -12.53 3.39 -11.33
CA VAL A 50 -11.37 2.92 -12.10
C VAL A 50 -10.91 4.01 -13.06
N ALA A 51 -9.63 4.34 -13.04
CA ALA A 51 -8.97 5.27 -13.96
C ALA A 51 -7.66 4.68 -14.48
N ARG A 52 -7.13 5.20 -15.59
CA ARG A 52 -5.76 4.90 -16.00
C ARG A 52 -4.77 5.63 -15.11
N ILE A 53 -3.60 5.05 -14.90
CA ILE A 53 -2.56 5.66 -14.04
C ILE A 53 -2.01 6.97 -14.63
N ASP A 54 -1.94 7.08 -15.94
CA ASP A 54 -1.46 8.25 -16.67
C ASP A 54 -2.53 9.35 -16.84
N HIS A 55 -3.81 9.03 -16.60
CA HIS A 55 -4.95 9.94 -16.63
C HIS A 55 -5.83 9.73 -15.39
N PRO A 56 -5.29 9.98 -14.17
CA PRO A 56 -5.96 9.59 -12.92
C PRO A 56 -7.26 10.36 -12.61
N GLY A 57 -7.47 11.49 -13.28
CA GLY A 57 -8.72 12.27 -13.15
C GLY A 57 -9.84 11.80 -14.06
N GLU A 58 -9.59 10.88 -14.98
CA GLU A 58 -10.56 10.39 -15.95
C GLU A 58 -11.12 9.02 -15.53
N ILE A 59 -12.35 9.01 -15.00
CA ILE A 59 -13.00 7.78 -14.54
C ILE A 59 -13.52 7.00 -15.74
N LEU A 60 -13.03 5.78 -15.90
CA LEU A 60 -13.43 4.84 -16.95
C LEU A 60 -14.62 3.97 -16.54
N ALA A 61 -14.71 3.64 -15.27
CA ALA A 61 -15.73 2.76 -14.71
C ALA A 61 -16.04 3.14 -13.26
N ASP A 62 -17.31 3.01 -12.89
CA ASP A 62 -17.85 3.32 -11.57
C ASP A 62 -18.86 2.23 -11.19
N TYR A 63 -18.54 1.43 -10.18
CA TYR A 63 -19.35 0.30 -9.75
C TYR A 63 -19.43 0.18 -8.23
N ALA A 64 -20.62 -0.16 -7.74
CA ALA A 64 -20.88 -0.34 -6.31
C ALA A 64 -20.29 -1.62 -5.72
N LEU A 65 -19.99 -2.62 -6.55
CA LEU A 65 -19.38 -3.88 -6.13
C LEU A 65 -18.32 -4.31 -7.13
N SER A 66 -17.13 -4.52 -6.65
CA SER A 66 -15.99 -4.95 -7.47
C SER A 66 -15.09 -5.90 -6.71
N ILE A 67 -14.32 -6.67 -7.42
CA ILE A 67 -13.23 -7.46 -6.84
C ILE A 67 -11.91 -7.12 -7.54
N VAL A 68 -10.83 -7.17 -6.79
CA VAL A 68 -9.49 -7.02 -7.32
C VAL A 68 -8.62 -8.19 -6.87
N ARG A 69 -7.83 -8.74 -7.77
CA ARG A 69 -6.92 -9.84 -7.47
C ARG A 69 -5.67 -9.34 -6.75
N LYS A 70 -5.36 -9.92 -5.59
CA LYS A 70 -4.21 -9.52 -4.75
C LYS A 70 -2.86 -9.71 -5.45
N ASP A 71 -2.74 -10.73 -6.30
CA ASP A 71 -1.52 -11.01 -7.07
C ASP A 71 -1.27 -10.04 -8.23
N ARG A 72 -2.27 -9.21 -8.57
CA ARG A 72 -2.18 -8.17 -9.60
C ARG A 72 -1.99 -6.77 -9.03
N LEU A 73 -2.01 -6.64 -7.71
CA LEU A 73 -1.79 -5.37 -7.05
C LEU A 73 -0.29 -5.06 -6.98
N THR A 74 0.07 -3.86 -7.38
CA THR A 74 1.42 -3.34 -7.27
C THR A 74 1.63 -2.70 -5.90
N PHE A 75 0.75 -1.78 -5.53
CA PHE A 75 0.74 -1.14 -4.21
C PHE A 75 -0.64 -0.53 -3.90
N VAL A 76 -0.83 -0.15 -2.65
CA VAL A 76 -2.04 0.52 -2.16
C VAL A 76 -1.63 1.76 -1.39
N VAL A 77 -2.23 2.92 -1.70
CA VAL A 77 -2.01 4.19 -0.99
C VAL A 77 -3.18 4.45 -0.06
N ILE A 78 -2.87 4.70 1.19
CA ILE A 78 -3.81 5.11 2.23
C ILE A 78 -3.47 6.55 2.62
N ALA A 79 -4.32 7.50 2.21
CA ALA A 79 -4.10 8.91 2.49
C ALA A 79 -4.20 9.21 3.98
N THR A 80 -5.24 8.68 4.63
CA THR A 80 -5.52 8.79 6.07
C THR A 80 -6.17 7.50 6.57
N GLY A 81 -6.07 7.21 7.87
CA GLY A 81 -6.67 6.03 8.49
C GLY A 81 -5.67 4.90 8.72
N LEU A 82 -4.46 5.26 9.14
CA LEU A 82 -3.37 4.32 9.42
C LEU A 82 -3.79 3.19 10.36
N GLU A 83 -4.61 3.50 11.39
CA GLU A 83 -5.12 2.54 12.38
C GLU A 83 -6.05 1.48 11.77
N MET A 84 -6.72 1.80 10.67
CA MET A 84 -7.55 0.87 9.92
C MET A 84 -6.73 0.07 8.89
N ALA A 85 -5.63 0.61 8.46
CA ALA A 85 -4.79 -0.01 7.43
C ALA A 85 -3.76 -0.98 8.02
N LEU A 86 -3.22 -0.69 9.20
CA LEU A 86 -2.13 -1.44 9.82
C LEU A 86 -2.35 -1.62 11.32
N LYS A 87 -2.14 -2.83 11.84
CA LYS A 87 -2.12 -3.07 13.29
C LYS A 87 -0.93 -2.34 13.93
N GLN A 88 -1.24 -1.46 14.86
CA GLN A 88 -0.23 -0.82 15.69
C GLN A 88 0.08 -1.72 16.90
N ASN A 89 1.23 -2.35 16.88
CA ASN A 89 1.70 -3.18 17.99
C ASN A 89 2.82 -2.42 18.73
N ALA A 90 2.44 -1.66 19.77
CA ALA A 90 3.36 -0.80 20.52
C ALA A 90 4.62 -1.55 21.04
N ALA A 91 4.47 -2.83 21.43
CA ALA A 91 5.60 -3.65 21.89
C ALA A 91 6.56 -4.02 20.76
N ALA A 92 6.08 -4.17 19.53
CA ALA A 92 6.91 -4.49 18.36
C ALA A 92 7.71 -3.27 17.87
N PHE A 93 7.25 -2.04 18.16
CA PHE A 93 7.89 -0.81 17.71
C PHE A 93 9.00 -0.30 18.63
N ALA A 94 9.11 -0.80 19.88
CA ALA A 94 10.02 -0.28 20.90
C ALA A 94 11.52 -0.35 20.54
N HIS A 95 11.91 -1.15 19.54
CA HIS A 95 13.30 -1.34 19.10
C HIS A 95 13.49 -1.13 17.59
N ARG A 96 12.51 -0.52 16.91
CA ARG A 96 12.59 -0.24 15.47
C ARG A 96 13.09 1.18 15.22
N ARG A 97 13.91 1.31 14.20
CA ARG A 97 14.40 2.57 13.65
C ARG A 97 13.68 2.85 12.34
N GLN A 98 13.46 4.11 12.07
CA GLN A 98 12.99 4.55 10.76
C GLN A 98 14.16 4.66 9.78
N TRP A 99 13.99 4.07 8.62
CA TRP A 99 14.93 4.10 7.52
C TRP A 99 14.30 4.74 6.30
N SER A 100 15.02 5.63 5.64
CA SER A 100 14.58 6.14 4.35
C SER A 100 14.63 5.03 3.31
N VAL A 101 13.61 4.97 2.45
CA VAL A 101 13.56 4.00 1.36
C VAL A 101 13.28 4.67 0.03
N PHE A 102 13.84 4.07 -1.01
CA PHE A 102 13.49 4.31 -2.41
C PHE A 102 13.19 2.95 -3.04
N VAL A 103 12.00 2.82 -3.61
CA VAL A 103 11.51 1.57 -4.20
C VAL A 103 11.03 1.84 -5.61
N THR A 104 11.43 1.00 -6.57
CA THR A 104 10.79 0.99 -7.89
C THR A 104 9.87 -0.21 -8.03
N VAL A 105 8.73 0.03 -8.63
CA VAL A 105 7.76 -0.97 -9.07
C VAL A 105 7.36 -0.62 -10.50
N PRO A 106 6.69 -1.51 -11.27
CA PRO A 106 6.28 -1.19 -12.64
C PRO A 106 5.56 0.16 -12.74
N GLY A 107 6.19 1.10 -13.44
CA GLY A 107 5.67 2.43 -13.71
C GLY A 107 5.80 3.47 -12.59
N PHE A 108 6.28 3.13 -11.40
CA PHE A 108 6.37 4.07 -10.29
C PHE A 108 7.70 4.03 -9.54
N GLU A 109 8.06 5.19 -9.02
CA GLU A 109 9.12 5.42 -8.04
C GLU A 109 8.47 5.81 -6.71
N ILE A 110 8.77 5.08 -5.63
CA ILE A 110 8.14 5.27 -4.32
C ILE A 110 9.22 5.63 -3.30
N THR A 111 8.99 6.73 -2.59
CA THR A 111 9.83 7.18 -1.48
C THR A 111 9.03 7.19 -0.19
N GLY A 112 9.70 7.04 0.94
CA GLY A 112 9.08 7.10 2.26
C GLY A 112 10.00 6.53 3.32
N GLN A 113 9.42 5.98 4.38
CA GLN A 113 10.14 5.41 5.50
C GLN A 113 9.63 4.01 5.82
N ILE A 114 10.53 3.13 6.23
CA ILE A 114 10.22 1.81 6.75
C ILE A 114 10.72 1.70 8.19
N GLU A 115 9.98 0.97 9.02
CA GLU A 115 10.37 0.70 10.42
C GLU A 115 10.96 -0.69 10.54
N GLU A 116 12.25 -0.76 10.73
CA GLU A 116 13.01 -2.00 10.84
C GLU A 116 14.02 -1.93 11.99
N PRO A 117 14.50 -3.08 12.51
CA PRO A 117 15.58 -3.10 13.50
C PRO A 117 16.83 -2.36 13.02
N ALA A 118 17.69 -1.96 13.93
CA ALA A 118 18.94 -1.26 13.61
C ALA A 118 19.82 -2.03 12.62
N ASN A 119 19.77 -3.37 12.64
CA ASN A 119 20.45 -4.24 11.69
C ASN A 119 19.44 -4.76 10.67
N VAL A 120 19.17 -3.99 9.61
CA VAL A 120 18.23 -4.39 8.57
C VAL A 120 18.78 -5.58 7.80
N ASN A 121 17.97 -6.64 7.74
CA ASN A 121 18.24 -7.80 6.89
C ASN A 121 17.33 -7.76 5.65
N LEU A 122 17.85 -7.19 4.56
CA LEU A 122 17.11 -7.07 3.30
C LEU A 122 16.61 -8.42 2.75
N ARG A 123 17.37 -9.50 2.95
CA ARG A 123 16.96 -10.83 2.51
C ARG A 123 15.74 -11.31 3.28
N ALA A 124 15.72 -11.08 4.62
CA ALA A 124 14.57 -11.42 5.44
C ALA A 124 13.36 -10.56 5.11
N LEU A 125 13.57 -9.25 4.90
CA LEU A 125 12.51 -8.32 4.51
C LEU A 125 11.86 -8.74 3.18
N MET A 126 12.66 -9.15 2.20
CA MET A 126 12.19 -9.56 0.88
C MET A 126 11.77 -11.02 0.79
N ALA A 127 12.01 -11.82 1.84
CA ALA A 127 11.60 -13.22 1.85
C ALA A 127 10.08 -13.35 1.65
N ILE A 128 9.68 -14.17 0.70
CA ILE A 128 8.29 -14.52 0.46
C ILE A 128 7.92 -15.58 1.50
N GLY A 129 7.35 -15.15 2.60
CA GLY A 129 6.98 -16.05 3.69
C GLY A 129 5.61 -15.69 4.27
N VAL A 130 5.59 -14.78 5.21
CA VAL A 130 4.38 -14.48 5.99
C VAL A 130 3.64 -13.26 5.42
N GLU A 131 4.36 -12.23 5.01
CA GLU A 131 3.77 -10.97 4.53
C GLU A 131 4.12 -10.73 3.06
N ARG A 132 3.10 -10.60 2.24
CA ARG A 132 3.22 -10.26 0.83
C ARG A 132 3.40 -8.75 0.62
N PHE A 133 2.75 -7.95 1.47
CA PHE A 133 2.77 -6.49 1.39
C PHE A 133 3.60 -5.91 2.52
N ILE A 134 4.51 -5.00 2.19
CA ILE A 134 5.34 -4.26 3.16
C ILE A 134 4.85 -2.83 3.31
N PRO A 135 4.83 -2.28 4.55
CA PRO A 135 4.41 -0.92 4.82
C PRO A 135 5.53 0.09 4.59
N ILE A 136 5.24 1.15 3.86
CA ILE A 136 6.06 2.37 3.73
C ILE A 136 5.28 3.53 4.33
N PHE A 137 5.83 4.16 5.34
CA PHE A 137 5.21 5.26 6.07
C PHE A 137 5.53 6.61 5.43
N GLY A 138 4.54 7.53 5.42
CA GLY A 138 4.69 8.87 4.85
C GLY A 138 5.18 8.83 3.42
N GLY A 139 4.61 7.91 2.62
CA GLY A 139 5.11 7.60 1.29
C GLY A 139 4.55 8.49 0.19
N THR A 140 5.33 8.64 -0.88
CA THR A 140 4.92 9.25 -2.14
C THR A 140 5.29 8.33 -3.29
N ALA A 141 4.29 7.96 -4.10
CA ALA A 141 4.46 7.24 -5.34
C ALA A 141 4.39 8.22 -6.51
N THR A 142 5.44 8.30 -7.30
CA THR A 142 5.58 9.19 -8.46
C THR A 142 5.57 8.36 -9.73
N LEU A 143 4.74 8.72 -10.71
CA LEU A 143 4.71 8.04 -12.00
C LEU A 143 6.01 8.31 -12.77
N SER A 144 6.76 7.26 -13.13
CA SER A 144 8.10 7.38 -13.72
C SER A 144 8.09 8.15 -15.04
N MET A 145 7.06 7.98 -15.85
CA MET A 145 6.92 8.64 -17.16
C MET A 145 6.39 10.07 -17.07
N ASN A 146 5.79 10.45 -15.93
CA ASN A 146 5.27 11.79 -15.70
C ASN A 146 5.34 12.16 -14.20
N GLN A 147 6.43 12.78 -13.80
CA GLN A 147 6.71 13.12 -12.41
C GLN A 147 5.73 14.15 -11.79
N THR A 148 4.84 14.75 -12.58
CA THR A 148 3.79 15.62 -12.06
C THR A 148 2.62 14.81 -11.47
N ILE A 149 2.52 13.52 -11.81
CA ILE A 149 1.51 12.62 -11.27
C ILE A 149 2.10 11.92 -10.05
N GLN A 150 1.57 12.27 -8.89
CA GLN A 150 2.02 11.76 -7.59
C GLN A 150 0.83 11.38 -6.71
N PHE A 151 1.04 10.32 -5.93
CA PHE A 151 0.08 9.83 -4.94
C PHE A 151 0.79 9.70 -3.60
N SER A 152 0.33 10.43 -2.59
CA SER A 152 0.94 10.45 -1.26
C SER A 152 -0.05 9.99 -0.20
N GLY A 153 0.46 9.40 0.86
CA GLY A 153 -0.36 8.96 1.98
C GLY A 153 0.42 8.74 3.26
N GLU A 154 -0.32 8.55 4.35
CA GLU A 154 0.26 8.13 5.63
C GLU A 154 0.92 6.75 5.52
N LEU A 155 0.40 5.92 4.62
CA LEU A 155 0.88 4.56 4.40
C LEU A 155 0.78 4.17 2.92
N ILE A 156 1.82 3.52 2.42
CA ILE A 156 1.80 2.77 1.16
C ILE A 156 2.12 1.31 1.47
N LEU A 157 1.22 0.40 1.10
CA LEU A 157 1.44 -1.04 1.19
C LEU A 157 1.93 -1.55 -0.16
N ILE A 158 3.18 -1.99 -0.26
CA ILE A 158 3.80 -2.43 -1.52
C ILE A 158 3.82 -3.95 -1.59
N ASN A 159 3.34 -4.51 -2.70
CA ASN A 159 3.47 -5.93 -2.98
C ASN A 159 4.94 -6.28 -3.25
N LYS A 160 5.54 -7.14 -2.42
CA LYS A 160 6.94 -7.56 -2.56
C LYS A 160 7.25 -8.13 -3.95
N THR A 161 6.30 -8.83 -4.57
CA THR A 161 6.50 -9.43 -5.89
C THR A 161 6.56 -8.41 -7.02
N ALA A 162 6.09 -7.18 -6.78
CA ALA A 162 6.16 -6.08 -7.73
C ALA A 162 7.43 -5.23 -7.60
N ILE A 163 8.21 -5.41 -6.52
CA ILE A 163 9.42 -4.64 -6.28
C ILE A 163 10.50 -5.02 -7.29
N GLU A 164 10.98 -4.04 -8.04
CA GLU A 164 12.10 -4.17 -8.98
C GLU A 164 13.43 -3.81 -8.31
N VAL A 165 13.43 -2.68 -7.56
CA VAL A 165 14.59 -2.18 -6.82
C VAL A 165 14.14 -1.73 -5.44
N LEU A 166 14.89 -2.08 -4.41
CA LEU A 166 14.71 -1.58 -3.04
C LEU A 166 16.04 -1.02 -2.53
N CYS A 167 16.05 0.27 -2.26
CA CYS A 167 17.15 0.95 -1.58
C CYS A 167 16.70 1.35 -0.17
N ILE A 168 17.51 1.07 0.84
CA ILE A 168 17.21 1.40 2.23
C ILE A 168 18.47 1.98 2.89
N GLY A 169 18.32 2.99 3.71
CA GLY A 169 19.40 3.66 4.42
C GLY A 169 19.16 5.14 4.58
N ASP A 170 20.14 5.84 5.12
CA ASP A 170 20.14 7.30 5.14
C ASP A 170 20.50 7.78 3.72
N LYS A 171 19.80 8.80 3.20
CA LYS A 171 20.21 9.42 1.93
C LYS A 171 21.66 9.86 2.08
N SER A 172 22.53 9.38 1.19
CA SER A 172 23.90 9.90 1.10
C SER A 172 23.79 11.42 0.91
N ALA A 173 24.44 12.19 1.77
CA ALA A 173 24.56 13.62 1.58
C ALA A 173 25.27 13.85 0.22
N GLN A 174 24.53 14.41 -0.75
CA GLN A 174 25.12 14.93 -1.98
C GLN A 174 25.72 16.30 -1.74
#